data_be11e285b67bc7b08d7040946ba61412
#
_entry.id   be11e285b67bc7b08d7040946ba61412
#
_cell.length_a   1.000
_cell.length_b   1.000
_cell.length_c   1.000
_cell.angle_alpha   90.00
_cell.angle_beta   90.00
_cell.angle_gamma   90.00
#
_symmetry.space_group_name_H-M   'P 1'
#
loop_
_entity.id
_entity.type
_entity.pdbx_description
1 polymer ?
#
loop_
_entity_poly.entity_id
_entity_poly.type
_entity_poly.pdbx_seq_one_letter_code
_entity_poly.pdbx_strand_id
1 'polypeptide(L)'
;MSISPRTFLPVEVVFHASWWHRHYEFTFDEGFFFDPVQRVEGERRMRAALHERFSDLGLGEANAEPRPVIGPVHLAAGFLPSAVLGCELKFLDAATIEVLPANLTDEQVLALEVPDLETNPAFRKLIDLMDALEARFGRLEGDVNWEGVQNVALNLRGQQLFLDYYERPDLARRLLDVAARTISAMASYVRRRTGTNSISVNRIVGPVDPRISLHSNCTVTMISAATYREFLLDYDRRLAKELWPYGIHYCGKDMHKVRHEFARVDGAELFDVGWGSDVAACRATLPDAIFSLRLNPTRVSSLSREEVVADVEKLLRSAGPLERAALCCINMDDKTPDENVRAIFETAAAYRHYGA
;
A
#
# COMPACT_ATOMS: atom_id res chain seq x y z
N MET A 1 9.88 -19.89 -7.23
CA MET A 1 8.46 -20.32 -7.20
C MET A 1 7.65 -19.14 -7.67
N SER A 2 6.66 -19.34 -8.54
CA SER A 2 5.80 -18.24 -8.99
C SER A 2 4.66 -18.03 -7.99
N ILE A 3 4.26 -16.76 -7.80
CA ILE A 3 3.09 -16.40 -7.03
C ILE A 3 1.83 -16.79 -7.81
N SER A 4 0.85 -17.36 -7.15
CA SER A 4 -0.44 -17.71 -7.76
C SER A 4 -1.57 -16.93 -7.10
N PRO A 5 -2.53 -16.39 -7.87
CA PRO A 5 -3.75 -15.84 -7.31
C PRO A 5 -4.53 -16.93 -6.54
N ARG A 6 -5.08 -16.58 -5.37
CA ARG A 6 -5.96 -17.51 -4.61
C ARG A 6 -7.34 -17.65 -5.22
N THR A 7 -7.80 -16.58 -5.87
CA THR A 7 -9.11 -16.52 -6.50
C THR A 7 -8.97 -15.83 -7.84
N PHE A 8 -9.53 -16.43 -8.88
CA PHE A 8 -9.61 -15.83 -10.19
C PHE A 8 -10.33 -14.47 -10.12
N LEU A 9 -9.68 -13.44 -10.65
CA LEU A 9 -10.13 -12.06 -10.65
C LEU A 9 -10.64 -11.58 -9.28
N PRO A 10 -9.80 -11.54 -8.25
CA PRO A 10 -10.19 -11.02 -6.95
C PRO A 10 -10.46 -9.52 -7.02
N VAL A 11 -11.37 -9.05 -6.16
CA VAL A 11 -11.72 -7.63 -6.00
C VAL A 11 -11.41 -7.21 -4.57
N GLU A 12 -10.67 -6.13 -4.41
CA GLU A 12 -10.35 -5.53 -3.11
C GLU A 12 -10.76 -4.07 -3.07
N VAL A 13 -11.39 -3.67 -2.00
CA VAL A 13 -11.79 -2.29 -1.75
C VAL A 13 -11.34 -1.83 -0.37
N VAL A 14 -10.89 -0.57 -0.30
CA VAL A 14 -10.56 0.09 0.98
C VAL A 14 -11.17 1.48 0.99
N PHE A 15 -11.94 1.76 2.02
CA PHE A 15 -12.54 3.06 2.22
C PHE A 15 -11.56 4.05 2.86
N HIS A 16 -11.70 5.32 2.51
CA HIS A 16 -10.94 6.40 3.10
C HIS A 16 -11.38 6.67 4.55
N ALA A 17 -10.52 7.30 5.34
CA ALA A 17 -10.83 7.66 6.73
C ALA A 17 -12.13 8.46 6.86
N SER A 18 -12.42 9.38 5.93
CA SER A 18 -13.67 10.16 5.93
C SER A 18 -14.92 9.29 5.83
N TRP A 19 -14.88 8.19 5.08
CA TRP A 19 -15.99 7.25 4.99
C TRP A 19 -16.25 6.55 6.32
N TRP A 20 -15.22 6.06 6.95
CA TRP A 20 -15.29 5.41 8.26
C TRP A 20 -15.79 6.38 9.35
N HIS A 21 -15.26 7.61 9.35
CA HIS A 21 -15.67 8.64 10.30
C HIS A 21 -17.15 8.99 10.13
N ARG A 22 -17.56 9.27 8.89
CA ARG A 22 -18.95 9.69 8.61
C ARG A 22 -19.98 8.62 8.90
N HIS A 23 -19.71 7.36 8.55
CA HIS A 23 -20.70 6.30 8.62
C HIS A 23 -20.67 5.50 9.93
N TYR A 24 -19.54 5.47 10.63
CA TYR A 24 -19.33 4.64 11.79
C TYR A 24 -18.58 5.32 12.95
N GLU A 25 -18.40 6.64 12.88
CA GLU A 25 -17.78 7.47 13.93
C GLU A 25 -16.37 7.01 14.35
N PHE A 26 -15.60 6.43 13.42
CA PHE A 26 -14.21 6.13 13.68
C PHE A 26 -13.36 7.39 13.73
N THR A 27 -12.45 7.44 14.67
CA THR A 27 -11.37 8.42 14.76
C THR A 27 -10.02 7.73 14.54
N PHE A 28 -9.08 8.42 13.91
CA PHE A 28 -7.79 7.86 13.51
C PHE A 28 -6.64 8.58 14.24
N ASP A 29 -6.77 8.62 15.54
CA ASP A 29 -5.78 9.18 16.45
C ASP A 29 -4.60 8.20 16.69
N GLU A 30 -3.63 8.61 17.49
CA GLU A 30 -2.48 7.76 17.82
C GLU A 30 -2.91 6.46 18.52
N GLY A 31 -3.98 6.48 19.33
CA GLY A 31 -4.52 5.30 20.00
C GLY A 31 -5.03 4.24 19.03
N PHE A 32 -5.70 4.66 17.95
CA PHE A 32 -6.15 3.73 16.91
C PHE A 32 -4.97 2.93 16.29
N PHE A 33 -3.79 3.53 16.19
CA PHE A 33 -2.64 2.89 15.56
C PHE A 33 -1.78 2.09 16.54
N PHE A 34 -1.64 2.54 17.80
CA PHE A 34 -0.64 2.00 18.72
C PHE A 34 -1.19 1.51 20.07
N ASP A 35 -2.41 1.86 20.45
CA ASP A 35 -3.01 1.26 21.64
C ASP A 35 -3.54 -0.16 21.32
N PRO A 36 -3.11 -1.22 22.02
CA PRO A 36 -3.44 -2.59 21.70
C PRO A 36 -4.95 -2.91 21.83
N VAL A 37 -5.66 -2.21 22.71
CA VAL A 37 -7.12 -2.42 22.86
C VAL A 37 -7.87 -1.75 21.73
N GLN A 38 -7.55 -0.48 21.45
CA GLN A 38 -8.18 0.28 20.37
C GLN A 38 -7.86 -0.30 19.00
N ARG A 39 -6.63 -0.81 18.78
CA ARG A 39 -6.23 -1.44 17.52
C ARG A 39 -7.06 -2.68 17.22
N VAL A 40 -7.18 -3.57 18.20
CA VAL A 40 -7.94 -4.83 18.06
C VAL A 40 -9.44 -4.55 17.91
N GLU A 41 -9.98 -3.66 18.75
CA GLU A 41 -11.40 -3.34 18.71
C GLU A 41 -11.79 -2.53 17.46
N GLY A 42 -10.94 -1.59 17.05
CA GLY A 42 -11.13 -0.84 15.81
C GLY A 42 -11.22 -1.77 14.59
N GLU A 43 -10.29 -2.71 14.47
CA GLU A 43 -10.25 -3.66 13.37
C GLU A 43 -11.47 -4.62 13.41
N ARG A 44 -11.86 -5.11 14.59
CA ARG A 44 -13.05 -5.92 14.78
C ARG A 44 -14.32 -5.18 14.35
N ARG A 45 -14.50 -3.93 14.79
CA ARG A 45 -15.64 -3.08 14.42
C ARG A 45 -15.68 -2.80 12.92
N MET A 46 -14.52 -2.57 12.28
CA MET A 46 -14.46 -2.37 10.83
C MET A 46 -14.95 -3.61 10.06
N ARG A 47 -14.56 -4.81 10.47
CA ARG A 47 -15.06 -6.06 9.84
C ARG A 47 -16.55 -6.23 10.05
N ALA A 48 -17.07 -5.97 11.24
CA ALA A 48 -18.51 -6.03 11.50
C ALA A 48 -19.30 -5.01 10.66
N ALA A 49 -18.82 -3.77 10.57
CA ALA A 49 -19.43 -2.72 9.75
C ALA A 49 -19.44 -3.05 8.25
N LEU A 50 -18.34 -3.61 7.74
CA LEU A 50 -18.29 -4.06 6.34
C LEU A 50 -19.29 -5.21 6.09
N HIS A 51 -19.45 -6.12 7.02
CA HIS A 51 -20.44 -7.19 6.89
C HIS A 51 -21.87 -6.66 6.93
N GLU A 52 -22.17 -5.78 7.87
CA GLU A 52 -23.50 -5.15 7.96
C GLU A 52 -23.91 -4.50 6.63
N ARG A 53 -22.99 -3.82 5.96
CA ARG A 53 -23.28 -3.01 4.76
C ARG A 53 -23.10 -3.75 3.43
N PHE A 54 -22.16 -4.69 3.37
CA PHE A 54 -21.69 -5.33 2.15
C PHE A 54 -21.49 -6.85 2.28
N SER A 55 -22.27 -7.52 3.12
CA SER A 55 -22.20 -8.98 3.25
C SER A 55 -22.56 -9.71 1.95
N ASP A 56 -23.42 -9.11 1.13
CA ASP A 56 -23.77 -9.58 -0.22
C ASP A 56 -22.57 -9.62 -1.18
N LEU A 57 -21.54 -8.82 -0.90
CA LEU A 57 -20.27 -8.81 -1.65
C LEU A 57 -19.19 -9.70 -0.99
N GLY A 58 -19.49 -10.36 0.11
CA GLY A 58 -18.53 -11.16 0.88
C GLY A 58 -17.56 -10.32 1.69
N LEU A 59 -17.86 -9.05 1.97
CA LEU A 59 -17.01 -8.18 2.77
C LEU A 59 -17.35 -8.32 4.28
N GLY A 60 -16.33 -8.20 5.09
CA GLY A 60 -16.46 -8.21 6.55
C GLY A 60 -16.81 -9.59 7.15
N GLU A 61 -17.25 -9.60 8.39
CA GLU A 61 -17.57 -10.81 9.17
C GLU A 61 -18.76 -10.57 10.10
N ALA A 62 -19.77 -11.44 10.07
CA ALA A 62 -20.97 -11.33 10.91
C ALA A 62 -20.66 -11.36 12.41
N ASN A 63 -19.75 -12.27 12.81
CA ASN A 63 -19.31 -12.46 14.19
C ASN A 63 -17.81 -12.20 14.26
N ALA A 64 -17.41 -10.94 14.03
CA ALA A 64 -16.01 -10.55 14.00
C ALA A 64 -15.37 -10.73 15.40
N GLU A 65 -14.46 -11.70 15.49
CA GLU A 65 -13.71 -11.95 16.73
C GLU A 65 -12.45 -11.06 16.81
N PRO A 66 -11.99 -10.70 18.00
CA PRO A 66 -10.75 -9.95 18.18
C PRO A 66 -9.54 -10.68 17.57
N ARG A 67 -8.71 -9.95 16.81
CA ARG A 67 -7.48 -10.46 16.17
C ARG A 67 -6.29 -9.58 16.51
N PRO A 68 -5.07 -10.17 16.68
CA PRO A 68 -3.87 -9.42 17.01
C PRO A 68 -3.24 -8.75 15.77
N VAL A 69 -4.00 -7.91 15.09
CA VAL A 69 -3.58 -7.23 13.85
C VAL A 69 -2.77 -5.99 14.20
N ILE A 70 -1.50 -5.96 13.79
CA ILE A 70 -0.55 -4.88 14.14
C ILE A 70 -0.72 -3.60 13.33
N GLY A 71 -1.28 -3.67 12.14
CA GLY A 71 -1.51 -2.51 11.26
C GLY A 71 -2.91 -2.48 10.68
N PRO A 72 -3.40 -1.31 10.24
CA PRO A 72 -4.73 -1.17 9.70
C PRO A 72 -4.85 -1.87 8.34
N VAL A 73 -5.81 -2.79 8.21
CA VAL A 73 -6.11 -3.50 6.96
C VAL A 73 -7.11 -2.72 6.10
N HIS A 74 -8.07 -2.07 6.76
CA HIS A 74 -9.19 -1.39 6.11
C HIS A 74 -9.02 0.13 6.01
N LEU A 75 -7.79 0.64 6.19
CA LEU A 75 -7.45 2.05 6.12
C LEU A 75 -6.11 2.26 5.42
N ALA A 76 -6.05 3.26 4.53
CA ALA A 76 -4.80 3.75 3.97
C ALA A 76 -4.00 4.55 4.98
N ALA A 77 -2.82 4.08 5.40
CA ALA A 77 -2.02 4.78 6.42
C ALA A 77 -0.53 4.40 6.37
N GLY A 78 0.21 4.93 5.41
CA GLY A 78 1.68 4.77 5.36
C GLY A 78 2.38 5.99 5.94
N PHE A 79 3.16 5.81 7.02
CA PHE A 79 3.82 6.94 7.71
C PHE A 79 5.03 6.52 8.56
N LEU A 80 5.12 5.26 8.92
CA LEU A 80 6.04 4.83 9.98
C LEU A 80 7.52 4.97 9.61
N PRO A 81 7.99 4.64 8.39
CA PRO A 81 9.37 4.86 8.00
C PRO A 81 9.79 6.33 8.08
N SER A 82 8.92 7.25 7.65
CA SER A 82 9.16 8.69 7.75
C SER A 82 9.24 9.16 9.21
N ALA A 83 8.36 8.67 10.07
CA ALA A 83 8.39 8.99 11.50
C ALA A 83 9.66 8.47 12.19
N VAL A 84 10.10 7.26 11.87
CA VAL A 84 11.33 6.66 12.39
C VAL A 84 12.57 7.46 12.00
N LEU A 85 12.54 8.10 10.83
CA LEU A 85 13.61 8.98 10.34
C LEU A 85 13.43 10.45 10.76
N GLY A 86 12.45 10.77 11.61
CA GLY A 86 12.33 12.07 12.27
C GLY A 86 11.30 13.01 11.68
N CYS A 87 10.43 12.57 10.76
CA CYS A 87 9.28 13.38 10.36
C CYS A 87 8.25 13.46 11.48
N GLU A 88 7.67 14.63 11.67
CA GLU A 88 6.53 14.83 12.56
C GLU A 88 5.25 14.27 11.97
N LEU A 89 4.40 13.69 12.79
CA LEU A 89 3.09 13.15 12.40
C LEU A 89 1.97 14.01 12.96
N LYS A 90 0.96 14.26 12.13
CA LYS A 90 -0.28 14.89 12.54
C LYS A 90 -1.43 13.91 12.37
N PHE A 91 -2.02 13.51 13.47
CA PHE A 91 -3.21 12.66 13.50
C PHE A 91 -4.47 13.50 13.25
N LEU A 92 -5.38 12.98 12.43
CA LEU A 92 -6.59 13.68 12.02
C LEU A 92 -7.80 12.73 12.19
N ASP A 93 -8.87 13.22 12.79
CA ASP A 93 -10.04 12.39 13.13
C ASP A 93 -10.69 11.74 11.91
N ALA A 94 -10.91 12.52 10.86
CA ALA A 94 -11.62 12.09 9.65
C ALA A 94 -10.71 11.94 8.40
N ALA A 95 -9.38 11.91 8.60
CA ALA A 95 -8.43 11.76 7.51
C ALA A 95 -7.30 10.78 7.90
N THR A 96 -6.49 10.40 6.93
CA THR A 96 -5.27 9.64 7.20
C THR A 96 -4.23 10.52 7.90
N ILE A 97 -3.24 9.87 8.53
CA ILE A 97 -2.12 10.59 9.15
C ILE A 97 -1.40 11.43 8.10
N GLU A 98 -1.16 12.69 8.46
CA GLU A 98 -0.34 13.59 7.67
C GLU A 98 1.11 13.50 8.16
N VAL A 99 2.03 13.19 7.26
CA VAL A 99 3.48 13.25 7.49
C VAL A 99 3.93 14.66 7.14
N LEU A 100 4.42 15.41 8.13
CA LEU A 100 4.94 16.75 7.89
C LEU A 100 6.37 16.66 7.37
N PRO A 101 6.70 17.31 6.22
CA PRO A 101 8.04 17.28 5.66
C PRO A 101 9.09 17.84 6.64
N ALA A 102 10.16 17.07 6.86
CA ALA A 102 11.25 17.50 7.76
C ALA A 102 12.12 18.61 7.15
N ASN A 103 12.17 18.70 5.81
CA ASN A 103 12.97 19.69 5.08
C ASN A 103 14.45 19.73 5.54
N LEU A 104 15.07 18.56 5.65
CA LEU A 104 16.44 18.41 6.12
C LEU A 104 17.43 19.26 5.30
N THR A 105 18.37 19.92 5.99
CA THR A 105 19.52 20.58 5.35
C THR A 105 20.50 19.54 4.80
N ASP A 106 21.51 20.02 4.05
CA ASP A 106 22.55 19.14 3.52
C ASP A 106 23.35 18.46 4.63
N GLU A 107 23.71 19.22 5.65
CA GLU A 107 24.44 18.72 6.82
C GLU A 107 23.62 17.66 7.56
N GLN A 108 22.32 17.87 7.70
CA GLN A 108 21.42 16.89 8.32
C GLN A 108 21.29 15.62 7.48
N VAL A 109 21.21 15.72 6.15
CA VAL A 109 21.20 14.53 5.26
C VAL A 109 22.52 13.77 5.37
N LEU A 110 23.67 14.46 5.40
CA LEU A 110 24.98 13.85 5.56
C LEU A 110 25.14 13.14 6.91
N ALA A 111 24.55 13.69 7.97
CA ALA A 111 24.59 13.12 9.33
C ALA A 111 23.51 12.05 9.55
N LEU A 112 22.55 11.88 8.63
CA LEU A 112 21.46 10.93 8.82
C LEU A 112 21.96 9.49 8.76
N GLU A 113 21.63 8.69 9.75
CA GLU A 113 21.97 7.28 9.85
C GLU A 113 20.71 6.42 9.98
N VAL A 114 20.86 5.11 9.70
CA VAL A 114 19.80 4.14 9.98
C VAL A 114 19.62 4.04 11.49
N PRO A 115 18.43 4.33 12.02
CA PRO A 115 18.21 4.32 13.46
C PRO A 115 18.29 2.90 14.06
N ASP A 116 18.69 2.82 15.31
CA ASP A 116 18.48 1.62 16.10
C ASP A 116 16.97 1.50 16.42
N LEU A 117 16.32 0.48 15.88
CA LEU A 117 14.88 0.28 15.98
C LEU A 117 14.42 0.01 17.41
N GLU A 118 15.24 -0.66 18.23
CA GLU A 118 14.87 -1.00 19.61
C GLU A 118 14.81 0.24 20.53
N THR A 119 15.54 1.29 20.19
CA THR A 119 15.62 2.53 20.96
C THR A 119 14.92 3.70 20.29
N ASN A 120 14.52 3.57 19.02
CA ASN A 120 13.84 4.63 18.27
C ASN A 120 12.43 4.88 18.81
N PRO A 121 12.08 6.10 19.27
CA PRO A 121 10.79 6.36 19.92
C PRO A 121 9.56 6.08 19.05
N ALA A 122 9.64 6.32 17.72
CA ALA A 122 8.53 6.08 16.82
C ALA A 122 8.33 4.58 16.57
N PHE A 123 9.41 3.81 16.38
CA PHE A 123 9.32 2.38 16.18
C PHE A 123 9.01 1.63 17.47
N ARG A 124 9.44 2.15 18.62
CA ARG A 124 9.14 1.58 19.93
C ARG A 124 7.64 1.46 20.17
N LYS A 125 6.82 2.42 19.72
CA LYS A 125 5.36 2.31 19.81
C LYS A 125 4.81 1.07 19.12
N LEU A 126 5.36 0.71 17.94
CA LEU A 126 4.97 -0.53 17.25
C LEU A 126 5.48 -1.77 18.00
N ILE A 127 6.68 -1.73 18.56
CA ILE A 127 7.21 -2.85 19.36
C ILE A 127 6.32 -3.07 20.59
N ASP A 128 5.98 -2.03 21.32
CA ASP A 128 5.12 -2.12 22.51
C ASP A 128 3.73 -2.66 22.19
N LEU A 129 3.15 -2.24 21.05
CA LEU A 129 1.91 -2.81 20.52
C LEU A 129 2.06 -4.31 20.24
N MET A 130 3.11 -4.71 19.53
CA MET A 130 3.37 -6.12 19.20
C MET A 130 3.57 -6.96 20.47
N ASP A 131 4.33 -6.48 21.44
CA ASP A 131 4.56 -7.16 22.71
C ASP A 131 3.25 -7.39 23.48
N ALA A 132 2.40 -6.37 23.55
CA ALA A 132 1.10 -6.46 24.22
C ALA A 132 0.14 -7.44 23.50
N LEU A 133 0.10 -7.40 22.18
CA LEU A 133 -0.74 -8.30 21.39
C LEU A 133 -0.24 -9.76 21.48
N GLU A 134 1.07 -9.98 21.39
CA GLU A 134 1.65 -11.32 21.50
C GLU A 134 1.44 -11.90 22.88
N ALA A 135 1.59 -11.12 23.96
CA ALA A 135 1.31 -11.53 25.32
C ALA A 135 -0.17 -11.92 25.51
N ARG A 136 -1.10 -11.22 24.84
CA ARG A 136 -2.55 -11.50 24.96
C ARG A 136 -3.02 -12.66 24.09
N PHE A 137 -2.52 -12.81 22.86
CA PHE A 137 -3.04 -13.73 21.85
C PHE A 137 -2.11 -14.89 21.51
N GLY A 138 -0.86 -14.88 22.01
CA GLY A 138 0.17 -15.88 21.70
C GLY A 138 0.70 -15.83 20.27
N ARG A 139 0.27 -14.86 19.46
CA ARG A 139 0.66 -14.69 18.06
C ARG A 139 0.39 -13.26 17.61
N LEU A 140 0.95 -12.90 16.46
CA LEU A 140 0.69 -11.64 15.78
C LEU A 140 0.14 -11.88 14.37
N GLU A 141 -0.61 -10.92 13.84
CA GLU A 141 -1.13 -10.96 12.48
C GLU A 141 -0.87 -9.64 11.75
N GLY A 142 -0.76 -9.74 10.43
CA GLY A 142 -0.66 -8.58 9.55
C GLY A 142 0.73 -8.00 9.46
N ASP A 143 0.78 -6.78 8.99
CA ASP A 143 1.97 -5.98 8.73
C ASP A 143 1.57 -4.50 8.88
N VAL A 144 2.50 -3.60 8.63
CA VAL A 144 2.21 -2.16 8.50
C VAL A 144 2.29 -1.74 7.04
N ASN A 145 1.70 -0.60 6.73
CA ASN A 145 1.79 -0.03 5.40
C ASN A 145 3.15 0.66 5.23
N TRP A 146 4.00 0.10 4.38
CA TRP A 146 5.34 0.62 4.13
C TRP A 146 5.31 1.73 3.08
N GLU A 147 5.89 2.88 3.42
CA GLU A 147 6.21 3.91 2.43
C GLU A 147 7.34 3.44 1.53
N GLY A 148 7.38 3.95 0.30
CA GLY A 148 8.48 3.67 -0.62
C GLY A 148 9.72 4.51 -0.36
N VAL A 149 10.85 4.08 -0.90
CA VAL A 149 12.15 4.74 -0.69
C VAL A 149 12.10 6.22 -1.08
N GLN A 150 11.59 6.55 -2.27
CA GLN A 150 11.48 7.95 -2.70
C GLN A 150 10.40 8.71 -1.92
N ASN A 151 9.32 8.05 -1.48
CA ASN A 151 8.29 8.69 -0.66
C ASN A 151 8.90 9.19 0.65
N VAL A 152 9.67 8.33 1.33
CA VAL A 152 10.37 8.69 2.57
C VAL A 152 11.41 9.79 2.33
N ALA A 153 12.21 9.65 1.28
CA ALA A 153 13.20 10.68 0.94
C ALA A 153 12.55 12.04 0.64
N LEU A 154 11.38 12.05 -0.02
CA LEU A 154 10.61 13.26 -0.28
C LEU A 154 10.03 13.86 1.01
N ASN A 155 9.56 13.03 1.95
CA ASN A 155 9.09 13.49 3.26
C ASN A 155 10.24 14.10 4.10
N LEU A 156 11.46 13.56 3.96
CA LEU A 156 12.63 14.07 4.67
C LEU A 156 13.20 15.35 4.05
N ARG A 157 13.30 15.44 2.72
CA ARG A 157 14.00 16.51 2.02
C ARG A 157 13.07 17.55 1.37
N GLY A 158 11.78 17.24 1.27
CA GLY A 158 10.85 18.06 0.52
C GLY A 158 11.16 18.07 -0.98
N GLN A 159 10.69 19.10 -1.66
CA GLN A 159 10.89 19.25 -3.12
C GLN A 159 12.37 19.42 -3.53
N GLN A 160 13.25 19.77 -2.59
CA GLN A 160 14.68 19.86 -2.82
C GLN A 160 15.27 18.54 -3.32
N LEU A 161 14.69 17.39 -2.97
CA LEU A 161 15.11 16.09 -3.50
C LEU A 161 15.17 16.05 -5.03
N PHE A 162 14.22 16.70 -5.72
CA PHE A 162 14.18 16.69 -7.18
C PHE A 162 15.31 17.52 -7.80
N LEU A 163 15.76 18.58 -7.12
CA LEU A 163 16.95 19.33 -7.51
C LEU A 163 18.23 18.55 -7.21
N ASP A 164 18.28 17.89 -6.06
CA ASP A 164 19.42 17.07 -5.64
C ASP A 164 19.75 15.94 -6.63
N TYR A 165 18.77 15.39 -7.35
CA TYR A 165 19.03 14.40 -8.40
C TYR A 165 19.95 14.93 -9.51
N TYR A 166 19.94 16.23 -9.77
CA TYR A 166 20.74 16.86 -10.85
C TYR A 166 21.95 17.61 -10.32
N GLU A 167 21.80 18.33 -9.21
CA GLU A 167 22.80 19.22 -8.67
C GLU A 167 23.71 18.55 -7.65
N ARG A 168 23.16 17.56 -6.92
CA ARG A 168 23.82 16.92 -5.77
C ARG A 168 23.52 15.40 -5.72
N PRO A 169 23.83 14.64 -6.77
CA PRO A 169 23.43 13.24 -6.90
C PRO A 169 23.95 12.36 -5.74
N ASP A 170 25.11 12.66 -5.18
CA ASP A 170 25.67 11.89 -4.06
C ASP A 170 24.85 12.10 -2.78
N LEU A 171 24.35 13.32 -2.55
CA LEU A 171 23.46 13.63 -1.42
C LEU A 171 22.13 12.90 -1.56
N ALA A 172 21.53 12.93 -2.78
CA ALA A 172 20.32 12.18 -3.08
C ALA A 172 20.52 10.67 -2.84
N ARG A 173 21.61 10.08 -3.33
CA ARG A 173 21.95 8.66 -3.11
C ARG A 173 22.11 8.32 -1.63
N ARG A 174 22.77 9.19 -0.85
CA ARG A 174 22.92 9.00 0.60
C ARG A 174 21.54 8.95 1.28
N LEU A 175 20.65 9.88 0.98
CA LEU A 175 19.30 9.94 1.55
C LEU A 175 18.48 8.71 1.18
N LEU A 176 18.47 8.33 -0.09
CA LEU A 176 17.77 7.14 -0.58
C LEU A 176 18.30 5.85 0.04
N ASP A 177 19.63 5.74 0.25
CA ASP A 177 20.24 4.56 0.89
C ASP A 177 19.80 4.42 2.35
N VAL A 178 19.81 5.51 3.11
CA VAL A 178 19.33 5.48 4.51
C VAL A 178 17.85 5.12 4.56
N ALA A 179 17.00 5.71 3.70
CA ALA A 179 15.58 5.38 3.63
C ALA A 179 15.36 3.90 3.29
N ALA A 180 16.03 3.38 2.27
CA ALA A 180 15.89 1.99 1.84
C ALA A 180 16.35 0.99 2.93
N ARG A 181 17.48 1.26 3.59
CA ARG A 181 17.98 0.41 4.67
C ARG A 181 17.09 0.45 5.90
N THR A 182 16.52 1.60 6.23
CA THR A 182 15.55 1.74 7.33
C THR A 182 14.28 0.94 7.04
N ILE A 183 13.71 1.07 5.83
CA ILE A 183 12.52 0.30 5.41
C ILE A 183 12.82 -1.22 5.49
N SER A 184 13.96 -1.66 4.94
CA SER A 184 14.35 -3.08 4.98
C SER A 184 14.50 -3.61 6.41
N ALA A 185 15.14 -2.85 7.28
CA ALA A 185 15.32 -3.22 8.68
C ALA A 185 13.98 -3.35 9.41
N MET A 186 13.09 -2.37 9.24
CA MET A 186 11.75 -2.36 9.85
C MET A 186 10.89 -3.51 9.32
N ALA A 187 10.81 -3.69 8.00
CA ALA A 187 10.04 -4.77 7.39
C ALA A 187 10.55 -6.15 7.82
N SER A 188 11.87 -6.33 7.89
CA SER A 188 12.49 -7.56 8.38
C SER A 188 12.20 -7.80 9.87
N TYR A 189 12.17 -6.76 10.70
CA TYR A 189 11.79 -6.85 12.10
C TYR A 189 10.35 -7.36 12.26
N VAL A 190 9.41 -6.73 11.58
CA VAL A 190 8.00 -7.12 11.61
C VAL A 190 7.81 -8.54 11.08
N ARG A 191 8.44 -8.88 9.94
CA ARG A 191 8.33 -10.22 9.35
C ARG A 191 8.82 -11.33 10.27
N ARG A 192 9.90 -11.11 11.03
CA ARG A 192 10.37 -12.09 12.01
C ARG A 192 9.35 -12.39 13.11
N ARG A 193 8.55 -11.38 13.48
CA ARG A 193 7.55 -11.49 14.54
C ARG A 193 6.19 -12.02 14.04
N THR A 194 5.74 -11.59 12.85
CA THR A 194 4.42 -11.91 12.30
C THR A 194 4.42 -13.06 11.29
N GLY A 195 5.58 -13.43 10.76
CA GLY A 195 5.69 -14.38 9.65
C GLY A 195 5.23 -13.82 8.29
N THR A 196 4.93 -12.52 8.20
CA THR A 196 4.42 -11.89 6.97
C THR A 196 4.94 -10.46 6.82
N ASN A 197 4.95 -9.96 5.58
CA ASN A 197 5.17 -8.57 5.21
C ASN A 197 4.19 -8.18 4.10
N SER A 198 2.97 -8.61 4.23
CA SER A 198 1.96 -8.67 3.16
C SER A 198 0.93 -7.56 3.18
N ILE A 199 1.14 -6.45 3.89
CA ILE A 199 0.30 -5.28 3.69
C ILE A 199 0.83 -4.51 2.49
N SER A 200 -0.02 -4.45 1.47
CA SER A 200 0.13 -3.58 0.33
C SER A 200 -0.49 -2.24 0.65
N VAL A 201 0.27 -1.19 0.60
CA VAL A 201 -0.15 0.22 0.62
C VAL A 201 -1.52 0.50 1.28
N ASN A 202 -2.15 -0.27 1.99
CA ASN A 202 -3.41 -0.04 2.68
C ASN A 202 -4.26 -1.30 2.83
N ARG A 203 -3.71 -2.45 2.54
CA ARG A 203 -4.43 -3.72 2.65
C ARG A 203 -3.47 -4.89 2.75
N ILE A 204 -3.94 -5.97 3.32
CA ILE A 204 -3.27 -7.27 3.20
C ILE A 204 -3.52 -7.79 1.79
N VAL A 205 -2.48 -8.20 1.08
CA VAL A 205 -2.60 -8.83 -0.24
C VAL A 205 -3.07 -10.28 -0.06
N GLY A 206 -4.33 -10.42 0.36
CA GLY A 206 -4.95 -11.71 0.65
C GLY A 206 -5.22 -12.60 -0.55
N PRO A 207 -5.53 -12.03 -1.75
CA PRO A 207 -5.81 -12.81 -2.95
C PRO A 207 -4.66 -13.62 -3.51
N VAL A 208 -3.42 -13.36 -3.12
CA VAL A 208 -2.23 -14.08 -3.62
C VAL A 208 -1.59 -14.96 -2.55
N ASP A 209 -0.91 -16.02 -2.98
CA ASP A 209 -0.21 -16.96 -2.11
C ASP A 209 1.12 -17.40 -2.74
N PRO A 210 2.28 -17.25 -2.07
CA PRO A 210 2.42 -16.62 -0.76
C PRO A 210 2.08 -15.14 -0.79
N ARG A 211 1.72 -14.59 0.38
CA ARG A 211 1.43 -13.15 0.54
C ARG A 211 2.66 -12.34 0.19
N ILE A 212 2.44 -11.21 -0.46
CA ILE A 212 3.48 -10.42 -1.09
C ILE A 212 3.78 -9.15 -0.30
N SER A 213 5.06 -8.78 -0.24
CA SER A 213 5.51 -7.45 0.18
C SER A 213 5.33 -6.48 -0.98
N LEU A 214 4.40 -5.55 -0.86
CA LEU A 214 4.12 -4.58 -1.92
C LEU A 214 4.75 -3.23 -1.58
N HIS A 215 5.84 -2.90 -2.28
CA HIS A 215 6.58 -1.66 -2.07
C HIS A 215 5.92 -0.47 -2.75
N SER A 216 5.86 0.65 -2.04
CA SER A 216 5.08 1.83 -2.44
C SER A 216 5.88 2.81 -3.30
N ASN A 217 5.82 2.68 -4.62
CA ASN A 217 6.47 3.60 -5.56
C ASN A 217 5.53 4.73 -6.04
N CYS A 218 4.75 5.34 -5.13
CA CYS A 218 3.76 6.36 -5.45
C CYS A 218 4.38 7.60 -6.12
N THR A 219 5.47 8.12 -5.56
CA THR A 219 6.10 9.36 -6.04
C THR A 219 6.97 9.16 -7.28
N VAL A 220 7.19 7.93 -7.73
CA VAL A 220 7.88 7.65 -9.00
C VAL A 220 7.17 8.30 -10.21
N THR A 221 5.87 8.55 -10.12
CA THR A 221 5.14 9.34 -11.13
C THR A 221 5.70 10.77 -11.31
N MET A 222 6.48 11.28 -10.35
CA MET A 222 7.04 12.65 -10.37
C MET A 222 8.42 12.72 -11.03
N ILE A 223 9.00 11.59 -11.45
CA ILE A 223 10.33 11.52 -12.05
C ILE A 223 10.30 10.79 -13.40
N SER A 224 11.36 10.96 -14.17
CA SER A 224 11.52 10.24 -15.44
C SER A 224 11.93 8.77 -15.23
N ALA A 225 11.69 7.92 -16.23
CA ALA A 225 12.23 6.56 -16.24
C ALA A 225 13.76 6.52 -16.14
N ALA A 226 14.45 7.53 -16.71
CA ALA A 226 15.91 7.65 -16.61
C ALA A 226 16.33 7.93 -15.15
N THR A 227 15.67 8.85 -14.47
CA THR A 227 15.92 9.17 -13.05
C THR A 227 15.62 7.95 -12.16
N TYR A 228 14.51 7.24 -12.40
CA TYR A 228 14.21 6.00 -11.69
C TYR A 228 15.33 4.97 -11.88
N ARG A 229 15.78 4.74 -13.12
CA ARG A 229 16.87 3.81 -13.43
C ARG A 229 18.15 4.15 -12.70
N GLU A 230 18.48 5.43 -12.64
CA GLU A 230 19.73 5.90 -12.06
C GLU A 230 19.71 5.87 -10.53
N PHE A 231 18.60 6.20 -9.91
CA PHE A 231 18.55 6.44 -8.45
C PHE A 231 17.75 5.42 -7.66
N LEU A 232 16.80 4.71 -8.25
CA LEU A 232 15.85 3.87 -7.50
C LEU A 232 15.88 2.39 -7.87
N LEU A 233 16.19 2.04 -9.11
CA LEU A 233 16.11 0.66 -9.61
C LEU A 233 16.90 -0.33 -8.75
N ASP A 234 18.10 0.04 -8.31
CA ASP A 234 18.94 -0.86 -7.52
C ASP A 234 18.41 -1.04 -6.08
N TYR A 235 17.67 -0.06 -5.54
CA TYR A 235 16.98 -0.23 -4.26
C TYR A 235 15.80 -1.20 -4.40
N ASP A 236 14.97 -1.07 -5.45
CA ASP A 236 13.87 -2.01 -5.70
C ASP A 236 14.39 -3.44 -5.92
N ARG A 237 15.49 -3.62 -6.65
CA ARG A 237 16.16 -4.92 -6.81
C ARG A 237 16.64 -5.51 -5.50
N ARG A 238 17.25 -4.68 -4.63
CA ARG A 238 17.69 -5.11 -3.32
C ARG A 238 16.52 -5.50 -2.44
N LEU A 239 15.49 -4.67 -2.37
CA LEU A 239 14.28 -4.94 -1.59
C LEU A 239 13.54 -6.18 -2.09
N ALA A 240 13.43 -6.37 -3.41
CA ALA A 240 12.83 -7.57 -4.00
C ALA A 240 13.55 -8.86 -3.58
N LYS A 241 14.88 -8.81 -3.43
CA LYS A 241 15.67 -9.94 -2.96
C LYS A 241 15.51 -10.18 -1.46
N GLU A 242 15.49 -9.11 -0.67
CA GLU A 242 15.45 -9.18 0.81
C GLU A 242 14.04 -9.51 1.34
N LEU A 243 13.01 -8.97 0.69
CA LEU A 243 11.61 -9.02 1.13
C LEU A 243 10.73 -9.92 0.25
N TRP A 244 11.32 -10.83 -0.50
CA TRP A 244 10.56 -11.76 -1.35
C TRP A 244 9.51 -12.55 -0.55
N PRO A 245 8.27 -12.76 -1.07
CA PRO A 245 7.74 -12.35 -2.38
C PRO A 245 7.51 -10.83 -2.45
N TYR A 246 7.79 -10.24 -3.60
CA TYR A 246 7.84 -8.78 -3.77
C TYR A 246 6.97 -8.31 -4.94
N GLY A 247 6.39 -7.15 -4.77
CA GLY A 247 5.63 -6.44 -5.79
C GLY A 247 5.83 -4.94 -5.72
N ILE A 248 5.38 -4.25 -6.73
CA ILE A 248 5.48 -2.79 -6.84
C ILE A 248 4.09 -2.18 -6.91
N HIS A 249 3.78 -1.32 -5.95
CA HIS A 249 2.63 -0.46 -6.00
C HIS A 249 2.97 0.83 -6.76
N TYR A 250 2.22 1.12 -7.80
CA TYR A 250 2.29 2.36 -8.56
C TYR A 250 0.90 2.95 -8.74
N CYS A 251 0.54 3.96 -7.96
CA CYS A 251 -0.77 4.61 -8.04
C CYS A 251 -0.85 5.76 -9.07
N GLY A 252 0.26 6.08 -9.73
CA GLY A 252 0.30 7.06 -10.82
C GLY A 252 -0.46 6.59 -12.07
N LYS A 253 -0.87 7.54 -12.90
CA LYS A 253 -1.69 7.30 -14.11
C LYS A 253 -0.90 6.89 -15.35
N ASP A 254 0.39 6.65 -15.24
CA ASP A 254 1.33 6.54 -16.36
C ASP A 254 2.43 5.48 -16.16
N MET A 255 2.12 4.38 -15.47
CA MET A 255 3.04 3.25 -15.25
C MET A 255 3.67 2.76 -16.56
N HIS A 256 2.96 2.89 -17.70
CA HIS A 256 3.47 2.53 -19.01
C HIS A 256 4.75 3.30 -19.40
N LYS A 257 5.03 4.46 -18.79
CA LYS A 257 6.28 5.23 -19.03
C LYS A 257 7.48 4.61 -18.32
N VAL A 258 7.30 3.95 -17.20
CA VAL A 258 8.36 3.36 -16.37
C VAL A 258 8.39 1.82 -16.43
N ARG A 259 7.47 1.19 -17.17
CA ARG A 259 7.29 -0.27 -17.23
C ARG A 259 8.55 -1.06 -17.58
N HIS A 260 9.39 -0.53 -18.48
CA HIS A 260 10.64 -1.19 -18.88
C HIS A 260 11.67 -1.22 -17.76
N GLU A 261 11.64 -0.24 -16.87
CA GLU A 261 12.51 -0.24 -15.69
C GLU A 261 11.97 -1.19 -14.61
N PHE A 262 10.65 -1.20 -14.41
CA PHE A 262 10.02 -2.17 -13.50
C PHE A 262 10.24 -3.62 -13.93
N ALA A 263 10.26 -3.90 -15.24
CA ALA A 263 10.60 -5.23 -15.77
C ALA A 263 12.04 -5.67 -15.49
N ARG A 264 12.92 -4.75 -15.04
CA ARG A 264 14.30 -5.04 -14.64
C ARG A 264 14.45 -5.35 -13.16
N VAL A 265 13.36 -5.29 -12.39
CA VAL A 265 13.36 -5.66 -10.97
C VAL A 265 13.11 -7.15 -10.86
N ASP A 266 14.19 -7.93 -10.85
CA ASP A 266 14.12 -9.37 -10.72
C ASP A 266 13.42 -9.77 -9.42
N GLY A 267 12.42 -10.64 -9.51
CA GLY A 267 11.62 -11.08 -8.36
C GLY A 267 10.40 -10.21 -8.04
N ALA A 268 10.14 -9.13 -8.78
CA ALA A 268 8.88 -8.42 -8.71
C ALA A 268 7.83 -9.15 -9.58
N GLU A 269 6.83 -9.73 -8.93
CA GLU A 269 5.84 -10.60 -9.57
C GLU A 269 4.43 -10.02 -9.56
N LEU A 270 4.16 -8.99 -8.73
CA LEU A 270 2.88 -8.30 -8.69
C LEU A 270 3.07 -6.79 -8.84
N PHE A 271 2.19 -6.18 -9.63
CA PHE A 271 2.18 -4.72 -9.83
C PHE A 271 0.78 -4.17 -9.61
N ASP A 272 0.66 -3.20 -8.71
CA ASP A 272 -0.51 -2.33 -8.72
C ASP A 272 -0.39 -1.36 -9.90
N VAL A 273 -1.34 -1.42 -10.82
CA VAL A 273 -1.35 -0.60 -12.03
C VAL A 273 -2.33 0.55 -11.86
N GLY A 274 -1.81 1.77 -11.69
CA GLY A 274 -2.61 2.96 -11.43
C GLY A 274 -3.58 3.30 -12.57
N TRP A 275 -4.75 3.83 -12.18
CA TRP A 275 -5.78 4.28 -13.11
C TRP A 275 -5.23 5.26 -14.15
N GLY A 276 -5.56 5.03 -15.42
CA GLY A 276 -5.09 5.85 -16.55
C GLY A 276 -3.80 5.36 -17.18
N SER A 277 -3.12 4.38 -16.60
CA SER A 277 -2.01 3.69 -17.25
C SER A 277 -2.49 2.92 -18.49
N ASP A 278 -1.65 2.83 -19.52
CA ASP A 278 -1.87 1.91 -20.63
C ASP A 278 -1.58 0.47 -20.15
N VAL A 279 -2.64 -0.21 -19.70
CA VAL A 279 -2.57 -1.56 -19.14
C VAL A 279 -2.08 -2.57 -20.17
N ALA A 280 -2.49 -2.44 -21.44
CA ALA A 280 -2.07 -3.33 -22.50
C ALA A 280 -0.56 -3.21 -22.79
N ALA A 281 -0.03 -1.98 -22.81
CA ALA A 281 1.41 -1.75 -22.93
C ALA A 281 2.20 -2.28 -21.72
N CYS A 282 1.65 -2.15 -20.51
CA CYS A 282 2.24 -2.74 -19.31
C CYS A 282 2.26 -4.27 -19.41
N ARG A 283 1.14 -4.90 -19.81
CA ARG A 283 1.02 -6.35 -19.98
C ARG A 283 1.98 -6.89 -21.02
N ALA A 284 2.14 -6.21 -22.17
CA ALA A 284 3.10 -6.60 -23.20
C ALA A 284 4.56 -6.61 -22.69
N THR A 285 4.89 -5.76 -21.71
CA THR A 285 6.23 -5.69 -21.12
C THR A 285 6.40 -6.67 -19.94
N LEU A 286 5.33 -6.96 -19.20
CA LEU A 286 5.30 -7.79 -18.00
C LEU A 286 4.27 -8.93 -18.18
N PRO A 287 4.49 -9.85 -19.13
CA PRO A 287 3.47 -10.84 -19.55
C PRO A 287 3.07 -11.80 -18.43
N ASP A 288 4.00 -12.16 -17.56
CA ASP A 288 3.81 -13.15 -16.50
C ASP A 288 3.41 -12.54 -15.14
N ALA A 289 3.44 -11.21 -15.02
CA ALA A 289 3.16 -10.53 -13.76
C ALA A 289 1.67 -10.60 -13.41
N ILE A 290 1.37 -10.60 -12.11
CA ILE A 290 0.03 -10.38 -11.58
C ILE A 290 -0.23 -8.87 -11.55
N PHE A 291 -1.30 -8.42 -12.18
CA PHE A 291 -1.72 -7.02 -12.13
C PHE A 291 -2.89 -6.82 -11.17
N SER A 292 -2.70 -5.93 -10.19
CA SER A 292 -3.79 -5.36 -9.40
C SER A 292 -4.20 -4.06 -10.09
N LEU A 293 -5.31 -4.09 -10.84
CA LEU A 293 -5.80 -2.98 -11.66
C LEU A 293 -6.56 -2.00 -10.78
N ARG A 294 -6.07 -0.77 -10.69
CA ARG A 294 -6.64 0.23 -9.79
C ARG A 294 -7.72 1.05 -10.48
N LEU A 295 -8.90 1.08 -9.87
CA LEU A 295 -9.93 2.07 -10.19
C LEU A 295 -9.57 3.42 -9.56
N ASN A 296 -10.09 4.50 -10.16
CA ASN A 296 -9.96 5.84 -9.59
C ASN A 296 -11.07 6.06 -8.56
N PRO A 297 -10.76 6.19 -7.25
CA PRO A 297 -11.77 6.35 -6.21
C PRO A 297 -12.62 7.62 -6.39
N THR A 298 -12.04 8.72 -6.89
CA THR A 298 -12.78 9.96 -7.18
C THR A 298 -13.85 9.74 -8.26
N ARG A 299 -13.54 8.94 -9.29
CA ARG A 299 -14.53 8.58 -10.31
C ARG A 299 -15.61 7.67 -9.73
N VAL A 300 -15.24 6.69 -8.95
CA VAL A 300 -16.20 5.79 -8.27
C VAL A 300 -17.12 6.57 -7.34
N SER A 301 -16.64 7.64 -6.70
CA SER A 301 -17.47 8.50 -5.84
C SER A 301 -18.41 9.44 -6.60
N SER A 302 -18.09 9.82 -7.86
CA SER A 302 -18.76 10.90 -8.57
C SER A 302 -19.55 10.49 -9.83
N LEU A 303 -19.28 9.31 -10.37
CA LEU A 303 -19.92 8.81 -11.58
C LEU A 303 -21.21 8.05 -11.29
N SER A 304 -22.05 7.87 -12.32
CA SER A 304 -23.19 6.96 -12.26
C SER A 304 -22.71 5.50 -12.19
N ARG A 305 -23.59 4.61 -11.75
CA ARG A 305 -23.34 3.18 -11.70
C ARG A 305 -22.90 2.62 -13.06
N GLU A 306 -23.57 3.03 -14.14
CA GLU A 306 -23.27 2.60 -15.52
C GLU A 306 -21.88 3.04 -15.97
N GLU A 307 -21.46 4.25 -15.60
CA GLU A 307 -20.14 4.76 -15.89
C GLU A 307 -19.04 4.00 -15.10
N VAL A 308 -19.31 3.63 -13.85
CA VAL A 308 -18.41 2.77 -13.05
C VAL A 308 -18.29 1.39 -13.68
N VAL A 309 -19.39 0.77 -14.13
CA VAL A 309 -19.37 -0.49 -14.90
C VAL A 309 -18.48 -0.36 -16.13
N ALA A 310 -18.64 0.71 -16.91
CA ALA A 310 -17.83 0.95 -18.10
C ALA A 310 -16.34 1.12 -17.78
N ASP A 311 -16.00 1.77 -16.67
CA ASP A 311 -14.61 1.92 -16.20
C ASP A 311 -14.01 0.56 -15.81
N VAL A 312 -14.75 -0.29 -15.09
CA VAL A 312 -14.32 -1.66 -14.73
C VAL A 312 -14.10 -2.50 -15.99
N GLU A 313 -15.08 -2.53 -16.90
CA GLU A 313 -14.98 -3.28 -18.15
C GLU A 313 -13.78 -2.84 -18.99
N LYS A 314 -13.53 -1.53 -19.08
CA LYS A 314 -12.38 -0.98 -19.81
C LYS A 314 -11.06 -1.54 -19.25
N LEU A 315 -10.90 -1.57 -17.92
CA LEU A 315 -9.72 -2.14 -17.30
C LEU A 315 -9.58 -3.63 -17.60
N LEU A 316 -10.66 -4.40 -17.43
CA LEU A 316 -10.66 -5.85 -17.62
C LEU A 316 -10.36 -6.26 -19.07
N ARG A 317 -10.91 -5.55 -20.05
CA ARG A 317 -10.63 -5.80 -21.49
C ARG A 317 -9.18 -5.54 -21.87
N SER A 318 -8.48 -4.63 -21.14
CA SER A 318 -7.07 -4.31 -21.41
C SER A 318 -6.07 -5.11 -20.58
N ALA A 319 -6.55 -5.92 -19.62
CA ALA A 319 -5.69 -6.59 -18.62
C ALA A 319 -4.84 -7.73 -19.19
N GLY A 320 -5.24 -8.31 -20.35
CA GLY A 320 -4.70 -9.57 -20.84
C GLY A 320 -5.32 -10.76 -20.10
N PRO A 321 -4.58 -11.83 -19.75
CA PRO A 321 -5.18 -12.98 -19.09
C PRO A 321 -5.69 -12.60 -17.70
N LEU A 322 -7.00 -12.80 -17.48
CA LEU A 322 -7.67 -12.41 -16.23
C LEU A 322 -7.26 -13.26 -15.03
N GLU A 323 -6.71 -14.44 -15.27
CA GLU A 323 -6.08 -15.31 -14.26
C GLU A 323 -4.89 -14.66 -13.57
N ARG A 324 -4.31 -13.63 -14.21
CA ARG A 324 -3.22 -12.82 -13.66
C ARG A 324 -3.65 -11.37 -13.39
N ALA A 325 -4.94 -11.16 -13.13
CA ALA A 325 -5.48 -9.85 -12.84
C ALA A 325 -6.31 -9.87 -11.56
N ALA A 326 -6.25 -8.77 -10.84
CA ALA A 326 -7.12 -8.41 -9.74
C ALA A 326 -7.64 -6.99 -9.96
N LEU A 327 -8.77 -6.64 -9.37
CA LEU A 327 -9.27 -5.27 -9.31
C LEU A 327 -9.10 -4.71 -7.91
N CYS A 328 -8.77 -3.43 -7.82
CA CYS A 328 -8.85 -2.75 -6.53
C CYS A 328 -9.35 -1.31 -6.65
N CYS A 329 -10.06 -0.85 -5.63
CA CYS A 329 -10.39 0.55 -5.41
C CYS A 329 -10.03 0.94 -3.99
N ILE A 330 -9.06 1.83 -3.84
CA ILE A 330 -8.51 2.23 -2.55
C ILE A 330 -8.83 3.72 -2.32
N ASN A 331 -9.18 4.09 -1.08
CA ASN A 331 -9.52 5.46 -0.67
C ASN A 331 -10.85 5.98 -1.25
N MET A 332 -11.85 5.13 -1.34
CA MET A 332 -13.22 5.59 -1.60
C MET A 332 -13.71 6.45 -0.42
N ASP A 333 -14.08 7.69 -0.71
CA ASP A 333 -14.43 8.69 0.30
C ASP A 333 -15.87 8.57 0.82
N ASP A 334 -16.24 9.46 1.73
CA ASP A 334 -17.56 9.51 2.36
C ASP A 334 -18.74 9.81 1.41
N LYS A 335 -18.47 10.17 0.16
CA LYS A 335 -19.47 10.43 -0.88
C LYS A 335 -19.71 9.22 -1.78
N THR A 336 -18.90 8.17 -1.66
CA THR A 336 -19.00 6.99 -2.52
C THR A 336 -20.34 6.28 -2.34
N PRO A 337 -21.19 6.18 -3.40
CA PRO A 337 -22.45 5.45 -3.33
C PRO A 337 -22.22 3.95 -3.18
N ASP A 338 -23.01 3.28 -2.34
CA ASP A 338 -22.93 1.82 -2.16
C ASP A 338 -23.21 1.05 -3.46
N GLU A 339 -24.10 1.57 -4.32
CA GLU A 339 -24.40 1.00 -5.63
C GLU A 339 -23.18 0.97 -6.55
N ASN A 340 -22.28 1.95 -6.44
CA ASN A 340 -21.04 2.00 -7.20
C ASN A 340 -20.02 0.98 -6.67
N VAL A 341 -19.98 0.75 -5.35
CA VAL A 341 -19.18 -0.34 -4.78
C VAL A 341 -19.70 -1.69 -5.29
N ARG A 342 -21.03 -1.92 -5.26
CA ARG A 342 -21.64 -3.15 -5.80
C ARG A 342 -21.36 -3.34 -7.28
N ALA A 343 -21.44 -2.28 -8.07
CA ALA A 343 -21.15 -2.33 -9.51
C ALA A 343 -19.75 -2.89 -9.82
N ILE A 344 -18.74 -2.56 -9.01
CA ILE A 344 -17.38 -3.11 -9.18
C ILE A 344 -17.39 -4.63 -9.04
N PHE A 345 -18.00 -5.16 -7.98
CA PHE A 345 -18.03 -6.60 -7.69
C PHE A 345 -18.89 -7.37 -8.70
N GLU A 346 -20.07 -6.87 -9.02
CA GLU A 346 -21.00 -7.49 -9.98
C GLU A 346 -20.38 -7.55 -11.39
N THR A 347 -19.75 -6.47 -11.84
CA THR A 347 -19.05 -6.46 -13.12
C THR A 347 -17.90 -7.45 -13.15
N ALA A 348 -17.05 -7.49 -12.10
CA ALA A 348 -15.97 -8.45 -12.01
C ALA A 348 -16.49 -9.91 -11.99
N ALA A 349 -17.62 -10.16 -11.29
CA ALA A 349 -18.22 -11.49 -11.24
C ALA A 349 -18.67 -11.98 -12.63
N ALA A 350 -19.22 -11.09 -13.46
CA ALA A 350 -19.60 -11.43 -14.85
C ALA A 350 -18.40 -11.88 -15.69
N TYR A 351 -17.23 -11.27 -15.48
CA TYR A 351 -16.00 -11.63 -16.19
C TYR A 351 -15.37 -12.96 -15.73
N ARG A 352 -15.65 -13.41 -14.52
CA ARG A 352 -15.15 -14.71 -14.01
C ARG A 352 -15.72 -15.92 -14.76
N HIS A 353 -16.85 -15.75 -15.43
CA HIS A 353 -17.50 -16.81 -16.18
C HIS A 353 -17.02 -16.97 -17.64
N TYR A 354 -16.22 -16.04 -18.14
CA TYR A 354 -15.70 -16.08 -19.51
C TYR A 354 -14.37 -16.83 -19.68
N GLY A 355 -13.80 -17.33 -18.61
CA GLY A 355 -12.52 -18.04 -18.59
C GLY A 355 -12.62 -19.54 -18.21
N ALA A 356 -13.85 -20.09 -18.19
CA ALA A 356 -14.08 -21.51 -17.92
C ALA A 356 -14.26 -22.31 -19.21
#